data_90a3ca57f420d2174275f3cc6ac82006
#
_entry.id   90a3ca57f420d2174275f3cc6ac82006
#
_cell.length_a   1.000
_cell.length_b   1.000
_cell.length_c   1.000
_cell.angle_alpha   90.00
_cell.angle_beta   90.00
_cell.angle_gamma   90.00
#
_symmetry.space_group_name_H-M   'P 1'
#
loop_
_entity.id
_entity.type
_entity.pdbx_description
1 polymer ?
#
loop_
_entity_poly.entity_id
_entity_poly.type
_entity_poly.pdbx_seq_one_letter_code
_entity_poly.pdbx_strand_id
1 'polypeptide(L)'
;EAMNIPSVSRCVNLIADTVSMIPIKLYKEEFLNGKRKTVEIEDSRCDLFNLDTKDTLCGVDFKRALVRDYLLFGGAYAYINKKRNAVKSLHYVNHENVYITENFETIFKDYNILVQGRSYKPFEFLKILRFTKDGAHGLGIIEENKELLKVAYLTLKFEQSLVSTGGSKKGFIKSEKKITKEAMDSLKRAWRELYCNTENNVIVLNDNLDFKEASNTSTEMQLNESKASINNSILDIFGVPTDWNWETFIKTAVMPILSAIECALNRDLLLEKEKKSFFFAFDTKEITKGD
;
A
#
# COMPACT_ATOMS: atom_id res chain seq x y z
N GLU A 1 -7.93 -4.26 4.67
CA GLU A 1 -8.09 -3.38 5.87
C GLU A 1 -7.13 -2.19 5.83
N ALA A 2 -5.83 -2.37 5.51
CA ALA A 2 -4.85 -1.27 5.46
C ALA A 2 -5.26 -0.14 4.51
N MET A 3 -5.80 -0.46 3.34
CA MET A 3 -6.30 0.52 2.36
C MET A 3 -7.54 1.30 2.83
N ASN A 4 -8.19 0.89 3.92
CA ASN A 4 -9.28 1.65 4.53
C ASN A 4 -8.75 2.82 5.39
N ILE A 5 -7.44 2.87 5.65
CA ILE A 5 -6.79 3.99 6.33
C ILE A 5 -6.51 5.07 5.27
N PRO A 6 -7.12 6.27 5.37
CA PRO A 6 -7.02 7.29 4.31
C PRO A 6 -5.59 7.70 3.97
N SER A 7 -4.72 7.81 4.97
CA SER A 7 -3.30 8.17 4.78
C SER A 7 -2.55 7.09 3.97
N VAL A 8 -2.81 5.81 4.27
CA VAL A 8 -2.22 4.68 3.52
C VAL A 8 -2.71 4.68 2.08
N SER A 9 -4.03 4.77 1.89
CA SER A 9 -4.63 4.80 0.56
C SER A 9 -4.10 5.95 -0.29
N ARG A 10 -3.98 7.15 0.31
CA ARG A 10 -3.39 8.33 -0.35
C ARG A 10 -1.96 8.07 -0.79
N CYS A 11 -1.08 7.58 0.11
CA CYS A 11 0.32 7.34 -0.21
C CYS A 11 0.48 6.29 -1.31
N VAL A 12 -0.21 5.15 -1.18
CA VAL A 12 -0.13 4.06 -2.17
C VAL A 12 -0.61 4.51 -3.54
N ASN A 13 -1.74 5.22 -3.61
CA ASN A 13 -2.26 5.71 -4.88
C ASN A 13 -1.35 6.76 -5.49
N LEU A 14 -0.88 7.75 -4.71
CA LEU A 14 0.03 8.80 -5.18
C LEU A 14 1.30 8.20 -5.80
N ILE A 15 1.94 7.26 -5.12
CA ILE A 15 3.15 6.61 -5.60
C ILE A 15 2.86 5.76 -6.84
N ALA A 16 1.81 4.93 -6.78
CA ALA A 16 1.45 4.05 -7.89
C ALA A 16 1.07 4.83 -9.16
N ASP A 17 0.32 5.91 -9.02
CA ASP A 17 -0.05 6.78 -10.13
C ASP A 17 1.18 7.47 -10.72
N THR A 18 2.06 8.02 -9.88
CA THR A 18 3.30 8.66 -10.34
C THR A 18 4.18 7.68 -11.10
N VAL A 19 4.46 6.49 -10.55
CA VAL A 19 5.28 5.47 -11.22
C VAL A 19 4.63 4.97 -12.50
N SER A 20 3.31 4.80 -12.53
CA SER A 20 2.59 4.27 -13.69
C SER A 20 2.62 5.21 -14.91
N MET A 21 2.78 6.51 -14.70
CA MET A 21 2.87 7.51 -15.77
C MET A 21 4.24 7.51 -16.46
N ILE A 22 5.30 7.06 -15.77
CA ILE A 22 6.66 7.12 -16.32
C ILE A 22 6.83 6.02 -17.37
N PRO A 23 7.26 6.36 -18.61
CA PRO A 23 7.50 5.37 -19.64
C PRO A 23 8.77 4.57 -19.38
N ILE A 24 8.72 3.28 -19.71
CA ILE A 24 9.87 2.37 -19.69
C ILE A 24 10.44 2.31 -21.10
N LYS A 25 11.76 2.44 -21.21
CA LYS A 25 12.49 2.38 -22.47
C LYS A 25 13.61 1.36 -22.39
N LEU A 26 14.00 0.84 -23.56
CA LEU A 26 15.18 -0.02 -23.70
C LEU A 26 16.33 0.81 -24.23
N TYR A 27 17.47 0.72 -23.58
CA TYR A 27 18.69 1.41 -23.96
C TYR A 27 19.78 0.41 -24.33
N LYS A 28 20.66 0.82 -25.26
CA LYS A 28 21.87 0.08 -25.62
C LYS A 28 23.10 0.91 -25.27
N GLU A 29 24.05 0.31 -24.57
CA GLU A 29 25.37 0.90 -24.36
C GLU A 29 26.28 0.56 -25.54
N GLU A 30 26.85 1.57 -26.16
CA GLU A 30 27.86 1.46 -27.24
C GLU A 30 29.12 2.16 -26.82
N PHE A 31 30.26 1.59 -27.19
CA PHE A 31 31.56 2.23 -27.03
C PHE A 31 31.98 2.88 -28.37
N LEU A 32 31.84 4.19 -28.47
CA LEU A 32 32.28 4.98 -29.63
C LEU A 32 33.45 5.87 -29.22
N ASN A 33 34.59 5.69 -29.88
CA ASN A 33 35.80 6.48 -29.63
C ASN A 33 36.26 6.51 -28.15
N GLY A 34 36.16 5.38 -27.45
CA GLY A 34 36.53 5.26 -26.03
C GLY A 34 35.56 5.88 -25.03
N LYS A 35 34.42 6.42 -25.51
CA LYS A 35 33.35 6.95 -24.64
C LYS A 35 32.13 6.05 -24.69
N ARG A 36 31.52 5.83 -23.52
CA ARG A 36 30.21 5.17 -23.43
C ARG A 36 29.15 6.12 -24.00
N LYS A 37 28.35 5.63 -24.92
CA LYS A 37 27.16 6.29 -25.44
C LYS A 37 25.96 5.39 -25.23
N THR A 38 24.91 5.95 -24.67
CA THR A 38 23.62 5.28 -24.48
C THR A 38 22.68 5.69 -25.61
N VAL A 39 22.13 4.72 -26.32
CA VAL A 39 21.19 4.93 -27.42
C VAL A 39 19.89 4.26 -27.07
N GLU A 40 18.78 4.96 -27.24
CA GLU A 40 17.42 4.41 -27.09
C GLU A 40 17.12 3.48 -28.26
N ILE A 41 16.53 2.33 -27.96
CA ILE A 41 16.15 1.31 -28.94
C ILE A 41 14.64 1.04 -28.81
N GLU A 42 13.93 1.08 -29.95
CA GLU A 42 12.54 0.66 -30.01
C GLU A 42 12.44 -0.85 -29.81
N ASP A 43 11.67 -1.28 -28.83
CA ASP A 43 11.49 -2.69 -28.50
C ASP A 43 10.05 -2.97 -28.07
N SER A 44 9.45 -3.98 -28.67
CA SER A 44 8.06 -4.36 -28.42
C SER A 44 7.78 -4.79 -26.95
N ARG A 45 8.82 -5.09 -26.16
CA ARG A 45 8.69 -5.35 -24.72
C ARG A 45 8.34 -4.10 -23.94
N CYS A 46 8.81 -2.92 -24.40
CA CYS A 46 8.43 -1.64 -23.80
C CYS A 46 6.94 -1.33 -23.99
N ASP A 47 6.35 -1.72 -25.12
CA ASP A 47 4.95 -1.52 -25.41
C ASP A 47 4.05 -2.31 -24.44
N LEU A 48 4.52 -3.46 -23.95
CA LEU A 48 3.78 -4.26 -22.95
C LEU A 48 3.62 -3.53 -21.61
N PHE A 49 4.50 -2.58 -21.30
CA PHE A 49 4.41 -1.76 -20.09
C PHE A 49 3.81 -0.38 -20.34
N ASN A 50 3.99 0.16 -21.52
CA ASN A 50 3.59 1.54 -21.81
C ASN A 50 2.21 1.63 -22.47
N LEU A 51 1.81 0.62 -23.24
CA LEU A 51 0.57 0.62 -24.00
C LEU A 51 -0.39 -0.47 -23.50
N ASP A 52 -0.10 -1.72 -23.80
CA ASP A 52 -1.01 -2.84 -23.56
C ASP A 52 -0.24 -4.13 -23.28
N THR A 53 -0.53 -4.78 -22.18
CA THR A 53 0.08 -6.06 -21.76
C THR A 53 -0.22 -7.23 -22.68
N LYS A 54 -1.15 -7.07 -23.62
CA LYS A 54 -1.76 -8.13 -24.45
C LYS A 54 -2.45 -9.20 -23.59
N ASP A 55 -3.01 -8.76 -22.48
CA ASP A 55 -3.89 -9.49 -21.57
C ASP A 55 -5.09 -8.60 -21.25
N THR A 56 -5.52 -8.50 -20.00
CA THR A 56 -6.71 -7.75 -19.58
C THR A 56 -6.42 -6.30 -19.17
N LEU A 57 -5.16 -5.97 -18.86
CA LEU A 57 -4.76 -4.67 -18.35
C LEU A 57 -4.01 -3.84 -19.38
N CYS A 58 -4.30 -2.54 -19.43
CA CYS A 58 -3.46 -1.57 -20.12
C CYS A 58 -2.14 -1.37 -19.35
N GLY A 59 -1.11 -0.83 -20.01
CA GLY A 59 0.22 -0.66 -19.41
C GLY A 59 0.24 0.18 -18.13
N VAL A 60 -0.61 1.23 -18.06
CA VAL A 60 -0.72 2.09 -16.87
C VAL A 60 -1.29 1.32 -15.70
N ASP A 61 -2.43 0.61 -15.89
CA ASP A 61 -3.07 -0.15 -14.83
C ASP A 61 -2.22 -1.34 -14.38
N PHE A 62 -1.48 -1.95 -15.30
CA PHE A 62 -0.54 -3.01 -15.00
C PHE A 62 0.58 -2.51 -14.08
N LYS A 63 1.24 -1.40 -14.42
CA LYS A 63 2.27 -0.79 -13.57
C LYS A 63 1.70 -0.39 -12.21
N ARG A 64 0.50 0.20 -12.19
CA ARG A 64 -0.20 0.56 -10.94
C ARG A 64 -0.45 -0.65 -10.04
N ALA A 65 -0.92 -1.76 -10.59
CA ALA A 65 -1.16 -3.00 -9.84
C ALA A 65 0.15 -3.56 -9.27
N LEU A 66 1.22 -3.62 -10.06
CA LEU A 66 2.53 -4.09 -9.61
C LEU A 66 3.10 -3.23 -8.47
N VAL A 67 3.00 -1.90 -8.57
CA VAL A 67 3.49 -1.00 -7.53
C VAL A 67 2.69 -1.14 -6.24
N ARG A 68 1.37 -1.31 -6.32
CA ARG A 68 0.53 -1.53 -5.15
C ARG A 68 0.89 -2.82 -4.42
N ASP A 69 1.06 -3.92 -5.14
CA ASP A 69 1.46 -5.20 -4.54
C ASP A 69 2.87 -5.14 -3.94
N TYR A 70 3.81 -4.50 -4.64
CA TYR A 70 5.17 -4.26 -4.15
C TYR A 70 5.17 -3.50 -2.82
N LEU A 71 4.39 -2.43 -2.71
CA LEU A 71 4.31 -1.63 -1.49
C LEU A 71 3.61 -2.37 -0.35
N LEU A 72 2.43 -2.91 -0.62
CA LEU A 72 1.58 -3.46 0.43
C LEU A 72 2.07 -4.82 0.93
N PHE A 73 2.41 -5.72 0.00
CA PHE A 73 2.72 -7.13 0.29
C PHE A 73 4.21 -7.45 0.14
N GLY A 74 5.00 -6.55 -0.45
CA GLY A 74 6.43 -6.75 -0.65
C GLY A 74 6.82 -7.55 -1.88
N GLY A 75 5.85 -8.07 -2.62
CA GLY A 75 6.10 -8.84 -3.84
C GLY A 75 5.04 -8.60 -4.90
N ALA A 76 5.46 -8.21 -6.10
CA ALA A 76 4.61 -8.08 -7.27
C ALA A 76 5.02 -9.10 -8.33
N TYR A 77 4.04 -9.76 -8.92
CA TYR A 77 4.25 -10.89 -9.81
C TYR A 77 3.49 -10.73 -11.11
N ALA A 78 4.18 -11.03 -12.23
CA ALA A 78 3.52 -11.17 -13.52
C ALA A 78 4.10 -12.37 -14.28
N TYR A 79 3.23 -13.20 -14.84
CA TYR A 79 3.64 -14.30 -15.69
C TYR A 79 4.10 -13.77 -17.05
N ILE A 80 5.24 -14.26 -17.52
CA ILE A 80 5.85 -13.86 -18.79
C ILE A 80 5.52 -14.92 -19.83
N ASN A 81 4.59 -14.63 -20.72
CA ASN A 81 4.28 -15.53 -21.84
C ASN A 81 5.34 -15.38 -22.93
N LYS A 82 6.19 -16.41 -23.07
CA LYS A 82 7.29 -16.46 -24.07
C LYS A 82 6.99 -17.47 -25.16
N LYS A 83 7.24 -17.09 -26.40
CA LYS A 83 7.25 -18.02 -27.54
C LYS A 83 8.60 -17.91 -28.25
N ARG A 84 9.41 -18.97 -28.22
CA ARG A 84 10.78 -18.98 -28.81
C ARG A 84 11.62 -17.79 -28.34
N ASN A 85 11.74 -17.57 -27.04
CA ASN A 85 12.47 -16.47 -26.42
C ASN A 85 11.91 -15.05 -26.67
N ALA A 86 10.86 -14.88 -27.45
CA ALA A 86 10.17 -13.60 -27.60
C ALA A 86 9.04 -13.48 -26.59
N VAL A 87 9.04 -12.41 -25.82
CA VAL A 87 7.94 -12.07 -24.90
C VAL A 87 6.73 -11.64 -25.72
N LYS A 88 5.57 -12.28 -25.51
CA LYS A 88 4.34 -12.04 -26.27
C LYS A 88 3.32 -11.24 -25.48
N SER A 89 3.19 -11.55 -24.20
CA SER A 89 2.26 -10.89 -23.29
C SER A 89 2.76 -11.00 -21.86
N LEU A 90 2.28 -10.11 -21.01
CA LEU A 90 2.51 -10.11 -19.57
C LEU A 90 1.16 -10.25 -18.86
N HIS A 91 1.07 -11.20 -17.93
CA HIS A 91 -0.16 -11.47 -17.20
C HIS A 91 0.05 -11.14 -15.73
N TYR A 92 -0.66 -10.14 -15.24
CA TYR A 92 -0.63 -9.80 -13.82
C TYR A 92 -1.19 -10.94 -12.98
N VAL A 93 -0.50 -11.29 -11.91
CA VAL A 93 -0.95 -12.28 -10.94
C VAL A 93 -1.03 -11.60 -9.57
N ASN A 94 -2.24 -11.55 -9.01
CA ASN A 94 -2.47 -11.00 -7.70
C ASN A 94 -1.62 -11.73 -6.66
N HIS A 95 -0.95 -10.99 -5.80
CA HIS A 95 -0.10 -11.52 -4.73
C HIS A 95 -0.79 -12.59 -3.87
N GLU A 96 -2.07 -12.45 -3.59
CA GLU A 96 -2.86 -13.41 -2.79
C GLU A 96 -2.95 -14.81 -3.42
N ASN A 97 -2.75 -14.92 -4.74
CA ASN A 97 -2.78 -16.18 -5.48
C ASN A 97 -1.40 -16.81 -5.67
N VAL A 98 -0.34 -16.17 -5.14
CA VAL A 98 1.04 -16.62 -5.30
C VAL A 98 1.54 -17.25 -4.01
N TYR A 99 2.03 -18.47 -4.11
CA TYR A 99 2.68 -19.20 -3.03
C TYR A 99 4.09 -19.59 -3.43
N ILE A 100 5.04 -19.42 -2.54
CA ILE A 100 6.43 -19.78 -2.80
C ILE A 100 6.75 -21.09 -2.08
N THR A 101 7.35 -22.03 -2.80
CA THR A 101 7.81 -23.29 -2.22
C THR A 101 9.33 -23.38 -2.34
N GLU A 102 10.01 -23.39 -1.21
CA GLU A 102 11.48 -23.38 -1.11
C GLU A 102 12.05 -24.78 -0.86
N ASN A 103 13.33 -24.98 -1.24
CA ASN A 103 14.09 -26.18 -0.99
C ASN A 103 14.83 -26.13 0.33
N PHE A 104 14.69 -25.40 1.30
CA PHE A 104 15.35 -25.32 2.61
C PHE A 104 16.89 -25.30 2.60
N GLU A 105 17.55 -25.25 1.45
CA GLU A 105 19.00 -25.09 1.39
C GLU A 105 19.41 -23.63 1.64
N THR A 106 20.33 -23.43 2.57
CA THR A 106 20.74 -22.09 2.98
C THR A 106 21.63 -21.41 1.94
N ILE A 107 22.48 -22.18 1.24
CA ILE A 107 23.46 -21.65 0.28
C ILE A 107 22.89 -21.67 -1.14
N PHE A 108 22.43 -22.83 -1.60
CA PHE A 108 21.88 -23.01 -2.93
C PHE A 108 20.35 -22.91 -2.87
N LYS A 109 19.86 -21.67 -2.83
CA LYS A 109 18.43 -21.38 -2.74
C LYS A 109 17.76 -21.67 -4.08
N ASP A 110 16.82 -22.59 -4.09
CA ASP A 110 15.91 -22.84 -5.21
C ASP A 110 14.48 -22.79 -4.72
N TYR A 111 13.58 -22.31 -5.55
CA TYR A 111 12.17 -22.22 -5.22
C TYR A 111 11.30 -22.34 -6.46
N ASN A 112 10.04 -22.65 -6.26
CA ASN A 112 9.03 -22.62 -7.30
C ASN A 112 7.91 -21.66 -6.90
N ILE A 113 7.24 -21.11 -7.89
CA ILE A 113 6.09 -20.25 -7.75
C ILE A 113 4.85 -21.07 -8.01
N LEU A 114 3.98 -21.23 -7.03
CA LEU A 114 2.69 -21.91 -7.19
C LEU A 114 1.60 -20.86 -7.41
N VAL A 115 0.83 -21.04 -8.48
CA VAL A 115 -0.37 -20.24 -8.76
C VAL A 115 -1.51 -21.21 -9.03
N GLN A 116 -2.56 -21.16 -8.24
CA GLN A 116 -3.72 -22.06 -8.35
C GLN A 116 -3.37 -23.55 -8.43
N GLY A 117 -2.39 -23.98 -7.63
CA GLY A 117 -1.94 -25.38 -7.57
C GLY A 117 -1.00 -25.83 -8.70
N ARG A 118 -0.67 -24.94 -9.64
CA ARG A 118 0.34 -25.21 -10.67
C ARG A 118 1.68 -24.63 -10.26
N SER A 119 2.74 -25.42 -10.45
CA SER A 119 4.12 -25.03 -10.16
C SER A 119 4.79 -24.45 -11.39
N TYR A 120 5.40 -23.29 -11.23
CA TYR A 120 6.15 -22.57 -12.25
C TYR A 120 7.57 -22.31 -11.77
N LYS A 121 8.50 -22.17 -12.72
CA LYS A 121 9.87 -21.79 -12.41
C LYS A 121 10.00 -20.27 -12.26
N PRO A 122 10.94 -19.78 -11.41
CA PRO A 122 11.13 -18.34 -11.17
C PRO A 122 11.38 -17.51 -12.43
N PHE A 123 12.00 -18.07 -13.47
CA PHE A 123 12.30 -17.37 -14.73
C PHE A 123 11.09 -17.19 -15.65
N GLU A 124 9.95 -17.85 -15.34
CA GLU A 124 8.69 -17.64 -16.05
C GLU A 124 7.91 -16.43 -15.53
N PHE A 125 8.38 -15.81 -14.43
CA PHE A 125 7.75 -14.68 -13.81
C PHE A 125 8.66 -13.45 -13.79
N LEU A 126 8.07 -12.29 -14.04
CA LEU A 126 8.62 -11.01 -13.60
C LEU A 126 8.31 -10.87 -12.12
N LYS A 127 9.36 -10.71 -11.30
CA LYS A 127 9.25 -10.61 -9.85
C LYS A 127 9.89 -9.33 -9.36
N ILE A 128 9.10 -8.47 -8.75
CA ILE A 128 9.56 -7.23 -8.13
C ILE A 128 9.40 -7.40 -6.63
N LEU A 129 10.52 -7.56 -5.92
CA LEU A 129 10.54 -7.88 -4.49
C LEU A 129 11.11 -6.72 -3.68
N ARG A 130 10.38 -6.32 -2.63
CA ARG A 130 10.78 -5.27 -1.69
C ARG A 130 11.55 -5.91 -0.53
N PHE A 131 12.74 -5.37 -0.21
CA PHE A 131 13.57 -5.80 0.92
C PHE A 131 13.79 -7.32 1.03
N THR A 132 13.96 -7.96 -0.12
CA THR A 132 14.22 -9.40 -0.16
C THR A 132 15.62 -9.76 0.36
N LYS A 133 15.71 -10.87 1.11
CA LYS A 133 16.97 -11.46 1.60
C LYS A 133 17.31 -12.77 0.90
N ASP A 134 16.34 -13.42 0.33
CA ASP A 134 16.44 -14.76 -0.28
C ASP A 134 16.17 -14.75 -1.80
N GLY A 135 15.63 -13.65 -2.34
CA GLY A 135 15.22 -13.54 -3.73
C GLY A 135 13.90 -14.23 -4.07
N ALA A 136 13.22 -14.78 -3.07
CA ALA A 136 11.94 -15.45 -3.16
C ALA A 136 10.81 -14.65 -2.50
N HIS A 137 11.06 -14.15 -1.29
CA HIS A 137 10.10 -13.36 -0.51
C HIS A 137 10.52 -11.90 -0.41
N GLY A 138 9.55 -11.02 -0.43
CA GLY A 138 9.72 -9.61 -0.11
C GLY A 138 8.99 -9.25 1.18
N LEU A 139 9.36 -8.15 1.81
CA LEU A 139 8.73 -7.63 3.02
C LEU A 139 7.86 -6.43 2.67
N GLY A 140 6.55 -6.59 2.82
CA GLY A 140 5.57 -5.53 2.56
C GLY A 140 5.43 -4.54 3.72
N ILE A 141 4.95 -3.34 3.40
CA ILE A 141 4.72 -2.29 4.41
C ILE A 141 3.69 -2.72 5.46
N ILE A 142 2.69 -3.53 5.06
CA ILE A 142 1.67 -4.05 5.98
C ILE A 142 2.29 -4.93 7.06
N GLU A 143 3.20 -5.81 6.68
CA GLU A 143 3.84 -6.72 7.61
C GLU A 143 4.89 -6.00 8.47
N GLU A 144 5.71 -5.17 7.85
CA GLU A 144 6.76 -4.40 8.50
C GLU A 144 6.22 -3.43 9.56
N ASN A 145 5.06 -2.81 9.31
CA ASN A 145 4.47 -1.77 10.16
C ASN A 145 3.11 -2.17 10.73
N LYS A 146 2.91 -3.46 10.98
CA LYS A 146 1.63 -4.03 11.41
C LYS A 146 1.03 -3.34 12.63
N GLU A 147 1.83 -3.06 13.65
CA GLU A 147 1.33 -2.47 14.89
C GLU A 147 0.88 -1.02 14.70
N LEU A 148 1.63 -0.21 13.95
CA LEU A 148 1.23 1.17 13.63
C LEU A 148 -0.09 1.19 12.84
N LEU A 149 -0.18 0.37 11.80
CA LEU A 149 -1.39 0.28 10.96
C LEU A 149 -2.60 -0.21 11.76
N LYS A 150 -2.39 -1.12 12.71
CA LYS A 150 -3.44 -1.57 13.62
C LYS A 150 -3.94 -0.44 14.52
N VAL A 151 -3.03 0.35 15.09
CA VAL A 151 -3.41 1.52 15.90
C VAL A 151 -4.18 2.53 15.07
N ALA A 152 -3.68 2.86 13.85
CA ALA A 152 -4.37 3.76 12.92
C ALA A 152 -5.80 3.29 12.60
N TYR A 153 -5.96 1.99 12.32
CA TYR A 153 -7.28 1.40 12.02
C TYR A 153 -8.22 1.44 13.23
N LEU A 154 -7.72 1.12 14.43
CA LEU A 154 -8.51 1.20 15.66
C LEU A 154 -8.93 2.64 15.99
N THR A 155 -8.08 3.62 15.73
CA THR A 155 -8.42 5.04 15.89
C THR A 155 -9.57 5.44 14.96
N LEU A 156 -9.55 5.03 13.69
CA LEU A 156 -10.67 5.24 12.76
C LEU A 156 -11.96 4.57 13.22
N LYS A 157 -11.88 3.34 13.73
CA LYS A 157 -13.05 2.63 14.30
C LYS A 157 -13.62 3.33 15.50
N PHE A 158 -12.77 3.86 16.36
CA PHE A 158 -13.20 4.63 17.51
C PHE A 158 -13.92 5.92 17.09
N GLU A 159 -13.37 6.67 16.13
CA GLU A 159 -14.02 7.87 15.56
C GLU A 159 -15.38 7.52 14.92
N GLN A 160 -15.43 6.46 14.13
CA GLN A 160 -16.68 5.97 13.55
C GLN A 160 -17.73 5.67 14.63
N SER A 161 -17.31 5.04 15.72
CA SER A 161 -18.19 4.78 16.87
C SER A 161 -18.67 6.06 17.53
N LEU A 162 -17.81 7.05 17.73
CA LEU A 162 -18.20 8.35 18.29
C LEU A 162 -19.23 9.07 17.42
N VAL A 163 -19.00 9.09 16.10
CA VAL A 163 -19.94 9.74 15.15
C VAL A 163 -21.27 8.98 15.11
N SER A 164 -21.25 7.65 15.08
CA SER A 164 -22.47 6.83 15.01
C SER A 164 -23.31 6.91 16.28
N THR A 165 -22.70 7.21 17.43
CA THR A 165 -23.39 7.42 18.71
C THR A 165 -23.74 8.89 18.97
N GLY A 166 -23.70 9.76 17.94
CA GLY A 166 -24.06 11.16 18.04
C GLY A 166 -23.11 12.01 18.90
N GLY A 167 -21.85 11.57 19.06
CA GLY A 167 -20.89 12.26 19.92
C GLY A 167 -21.26 12.23 21.41
N SER A 168 -22.09 11.28 21.81
CA SER A 168 -22.63 11.23 23.14
C SER A 168 -21.54 11.09 24.19
N LYS A 169 -21.38 12.11 24.98
CA LYS A 169 -20.44 12.14 26.08
C LYS A 169 -20.82 11.05 27.09
N LYS A 170 -19.89 10.16 27.37
CA LYS A 170 -20.05 9.18 28.44
C LYS A 170 -20.19 9.92 29.76
N GLY A 171 -21.21 9.58 30.55
CA GLY A 171 -21.46 10.18 31.84
C GLY A 171 -21.97 9.16 32.87
N PHE A 172 -22.06 9.61 34.09
CA PHE A 172 -22.59 8.82 35.19
C PHE A 172 -23.90 9.42 35.65
N ILE A 173 -24.92 8.59 35.82
CA ILE A 173 -26.13 8.98 36.50
C ILE A 173 -25.90 8.71 37.99
N LYS A 174 -25.90 9.79 38.78
CA LYS A 174 -25.82 9.74 40.23
C LYS A 174 -27.22 9.77 40.78
N SER A 175 -27.56 8.84 41.66
CA SER A 175 -28.79 8.85 42.42
C SER A 175 -28.48 9.00 43.90
N GLU A 176 -29.21 9.84 44.60
CA GLU A 176 -29.12 10.00 46.06
C GLU A 176 -29.83 8.88 46.80
N LYS A 177 -30.78 8.18 46.17
CA LYS A 177 -31.53 7.06 46.73
C LYS A 177 -31.18 5.76 46.04
N LYS A 178 -31.27 4.65 46.76
CA LYS A 178 -31.07 3.30 46.22
C LYS A 178 -32.11 3.01 45.15
N ILE A 179 -31.72 2.82 43.92
CA ILE A 179 -32.60 2.48 42.79
C ILE A 179 -32.78 0.96 42.75
N THR A 180 -34.03 0.51 42.53
CA THR A 180 -34.31 -0.91 42.33
C THR A 180 -33.74 -1.41 41.01
N LYS A 181 -33.46 -2.71 40.92
CA LYS A 181 -32.86 -3.30 39.70
C LYS A 181 -33.73 -3.10 38.47
N GLU A 182 -35.04 -3.15 38.61
CA GLU A 182 -36.03 -2.93 37.55
C GLU A 182 -36.01 -1.48 37.06
N ALA A 183 -35.91 -0.50 37.95
CA ALA A 183 -35.83 0.91 37.61
C ALA A 183 -34.47 1.23 36.92
N MET A 184 -33.39 0.58 37.33
CA MET A 184 -32.07 0.71 36.68
C MET A 184 -32.08 0.16 35.25
N ASP A 185 -32.74 -0.97 35.01
CA ASP A 185 -32.85 -1.57 33.68
C ASP A 185 -33.78 -0.77 32.74
N SER A 186 -34.81 -0.15 33.30
CA SER A 186 -35.67 0.77 32.56
C SER A 186 -34.93 2.07 32.18
N LEU A 187 -34.14 2.60 33.09
CA LEU A 187 -33.29 3.77 32.85
C LEU A 187 -32.24 3.49 31.77
N LYS A 188 -31.60 2.31 31.79
CA LYS A 188 -30.65 1.89 30.77
C LYS A 188 -31.33 1.70 29.42
N ARG A 189 -32.55 1.24 29.34
CA ARG A 189 -33.32 1.14 28.06
C ARG A 189 -33.65 2.52 27.51
N ALA A 190 -34.25 3.38 28.32
CA ALA A 190 -34.58 4.74 27.95
C ALA A 190 -33.34 5.51 27.47
N TRP A 191 -32.21 5.30 28.16
CA TRP A 191 -30.93 5.89 27.79
C TRP A 191 -30.42 5.39 26.43
N ARG A 192 -30.53 4.09 26.13
CA ARG A 192 -30.16 3.54 24.80
C ARG A 192 -31.08 4.05 23.71
N GLU A 193 -32.37 4.13 23.93
CA GLU A 193 -33.35 4.63 22.97
C GLU A 193 -33.08 6.08 22.62
N LEU A 194 -32.69 6.92 23.55
CA LEU A 194 -32.31 8.31 23.32
C LEU A 194 -31.04 8.47 22.50
N TYR A 195 -30.04 7.60 22.72
CA TYR A 195 -28.79 7.66 21.96
C TYR A 195 -28.88 6.97 20.60
N CYS A 196 -29.89 6.13 20.36
CA CYS A 196 -30.13 5.50 19.06
C CYS A 196 -31.10 6.28 18.18
N ASN A 197 -31.91 7.21 18.74
CA ASN A 197 -32.86 8.02 18.00
C ASN A 197 -32.36 9.47 17.85
N THR A 198 -32.12 9.87 16.63
CA THR A 198 -31.64 11.21 16.25
C THR A 198 -32.70 12.32 16.43
N GLU A 199 -33.95 11.95 16.70
CA GLU A 199 -35.08 12.91 16.75
C GLU A 199 -35.39 13.46 18.14
N ASN A 200 -34.96 12.81 19.22
CA ASN A 200 -35.25 13.24 20.60
C ASN A 200 -33.97 13.57 21.39
N ASN A 201 -33.62 14.83 21.45
CA ASN A 201 -32.40 15.30 22.13
C ASN A 201 -32.59 15.71 23.60
N VAL A 202 -33.69 15.40 24.25
CA VAL A 202 -34.00 15.83 25.62
C VAL A 202 -34.26 14.64 26.54
N ILE A 203 -33.43 14.55 27.59
CA ILE A 203 -33.64 13.59 28.69
C ILE A 203 -34.32 14.30 29.83
N VAL A 204 -35.49 13.85 30.23
CA VAL A 204 -36.13 14.28 31.46
C VAL A 204 -35.70 13.35 32.58
N LEU A 205 -34.92 13.88 33.52
CA LEU A 205 -34.56 13.14 34.76
C LEU A 205 -35.55 13.45 35.87
N ASN A 206 -35.92 12.45 36.64
CA ASN A 206 -36.77 12.64 37.83
C ASN A 206 -35.94 13.28 38.96
N ASP A 207 -36.62 13.87 39.93
CA ASP A 207 -36.03 14.36 41.17
C ASP A 207 -35.11 13.31 41.80
N ASN A 208 -33.91 13.71 42.20
CA ASN A 208 -32.80 12.91 42.75
C ASN A 208 -31.94 12.12 41.76
N LEU A 209 -32.02 12.41 40.44
CA LEU A 209 -31.09 11.89 39.43
C LEU A 209 -30.28 13.08 38.87
N ASP A 210 -29.00 13.03 39.04
CA ASP A 210 -28.06 14.02 38.47
C ASP A 210 -27.16 13.35 37.43
N PHE A 211 -27.03 13.99 36.26
CA PHE A 211 -26.13 13.53 35.21
C PHE A 211 -24.81 14.28 35.31
N LYS A 212 -23.74 13.59 35.59
CA LYS A 212 -22.38 14.13 35.51
C LYS A 212 -21.69 13.64 34.28
N GLU A 213 -21.35 14.57 33.40
CA GLU A 213 -20.48 14.26 32.27
C GLU A 213 -19.10 13.80 32.77
N ALA A 214 -18.60 12.70 32.23
CA ALA A 214 -17.18 12.37 32.34
C ALA A 214 -16.44 13.35 31.44
N SER A 215 -15.78 14.35 32.05
CA SER A 215 -15.02 15.37 31.33
C SER A 215 -13.92 14.74 30.48
N ASN A 216 -14.06 14.81 29.16
CA ASN A 216 -13.14 14.19 28.18
C ASN A 216 -12.36 15.22 27.34
N THR A 217 -12.38 16.50 27.70
CA THR A 217 -11.78 17.57 26.89
C THR A 217 -10.28 17.38 26.65
N SER A 218 -9.52 16.88 27.64
CA SER A 218 -8.10 16.56 27.47
C SER A 218 -7.88 15.30 26.62
N THR A 219 -8.76 14.33 26.69
CA THR A 219 -8.69 13.09 25.92
C THR A 219 -8.97 13.33 24.43
N GLU A 220 -9.88 14.23 24.10
CA GLU A 220 -10.18 14.61 22.71
C GLU A 220 -9.03 15.39 22.07
N MET A 221 -8.39 16.31 22.81
CA MET A 221 -7.19 17.00 22.33
C MET A 221 -6.03 16.05 22.09
N GLN A 222 -5.76 15.13 23.04
CA GLN A 222 -4.73 14.10 22.89
C GLN A 222 -5.01 13.14 21.74
N LEU A 223 -6.27 12.87 21.44
CA LEU A 223 -6.65 12.02 20.31
C LEU A 223 -6.31 12.68 18.97
N ASN A 224 -6.56 13.97 18.82
CA ASN A 224 -6.24 14.72 17.62
C ASN A 224 -4.72 14.84 17.39
N GLU A 225 -3.95 15.09 18.44
CA GLU A 225 -2.48 15.11 18.38
C GLU A 225 -1.92 13.73 18.02
N SER A 226 -2.43 12.67 18.64
CA SER A 226 -2.07 11.28 18.34
C SER A 226 -2.38 10.93 16.88
N LYS A 227 -3.54 11.33 16.36
CA LYS A 227 -3.93 11.11 14.96
C LYS A 227 -3.00 11.81 13.99
N ALA A 228 -2.64 13.07 14.26
CA ALA A 228 -1.68 13.81 13.44
C ALA A 228 -0.31 13.10 13.43
N SER A 229 0.16 12.66 14.59
CA SER A 229 1.41 11.90 14.72
C SER A 229 1.37 10.58 13.96
N ILE A 230 0.29 9.80 14.06
CA ILE A 230 0.09 8.55 13.31
C ILE A 230 0.10 8.81 11.80
N ASN A 231 -0.60 9.85 11.33
CA ASN A 231 -0.63 10.22 9.92
C ASN A 231 0.77 10.58 9.41
N ASN A 232 1.53 11.37 10.15
CA ASN A 232 2.91 11.72 9.79
C ASN A 232 3.81 10.48 9.74
N SER A 233 3.70 9.59 10.72
CA SER A 233 4.43 8.32 10.73
C SER A 233 4.09 7.45 9.52
N ILE A 234 2.83 7.43 9.06
CA ILE A 234 2.44 6.72 7.84
C ILE A 234 3.09 7.37 6.60
N LEU A 235 3.08 8.71 6.50
CA LEU A 235 3.77 9.41 5.40
C LEU A 235 5.26 9.05 5.35
N ASP A 236 5.93 9.04 6.50
CA ASP A 236 7.36 8.72 6.63
C ASP A 236 7.67 7.30 6.15
N ILE A 237 6.85 6.30 6.52
CA ILE A 237 7.02 4.90 6.09
C ILE A 237 6.95 4.75 4.57
N PHE A 238 6.10 5.55 3.91
CA PHE A 238 6.00 5.57 2.46
C PHE A 238 7.03 6.50 1.78
N GLY A 239 7.85 7.20 2.56
CA GLY A 239 8.81 8.19 2.04
C GLY A 239 8.15 9.43 1.43
N VAL A 240 6.88 9.70 1.79
CA VAL A 240 6.14 10.87 1.35
C VAL A 240 6.41 12.02 2.32
N PRO A 241 6.96 13.17 1.86
CA PRO A 241 7.28 14.27 2.75
C PRO A 241 6.01 14.87 3.38
N THR A 242 6.08 15.18 4.68
CA THR A 242 5.01 15.88 5.43
C THR A 242 4.82 17.30 4.91
N ASP A 243 5.93 18.01 4.70
CA ASP A 243 5.95 19.29 3.99
C ASP A 243 6.15 18.99 2.51
N TRP A 244 5.08 19.19 1.73
CA TRP A 244 5.07 18.78 0.33
C TRP A 244 6.21 19.42 -0.47
N ASN A 245 7.12 18.58 -0.93
CA ASN A 245 8.20 18.93 -1.84
C ASN A 245 8.33 17.85 -2.91
N TRP A 246 8.11 18.24 -4.17
CA TRP A 246 8.12 17.33 -5.31
C TRP A 246 9.47 16.61 -5.47
N GLU A 247 10.56 17.35 -5.38
CA GLU A 247 11.90 16.79 -5.54
C GLU A 247 12.23 15.76 -4.46
N THR A 248 11.87 16.07 -3.21
CA THR A 248 12.03 15.14 -2.08
C THR A 248 11.16 13.90 -2.29
N PHE A 249 9.88 14.06 -2.65
CA PHE A 249 8.99 12.95 -2.93
C PHE A 249 9.53 12.02 -4.01
N ILE A 250 10.01 12.57 -5.13
CA ILE A 250 10.61 11.75 -6.20
C ILE A 250 11.82 10.99 -5.69
N LYS A 251 12.73 11.64 -4.95
CA LYS A 251 13.95 11.00 -4.45
C LYS A 251 13.70 9.93 -3.39
N THR A 252 12.75 10.15 -2.48
CA THR A 252 12.54 9.27 -1.32
C THR A 252 11.51 8.17 -1.57
N ALA A 253 10.41 8.46 -2.27
CA ALA A 253 9.31 7.52 -2.48
C ALA A 253 9.36 6.85 -3.86
N VAL A 254 9.69 7.59 -4.93
CA VAL A 254 9.54 7.10 -6.30
C VAL A 254 10.81 6.41 -6.81
N MET A 255 11.97 7.08 -6.75
CA MET A 255 13.23 6.55 -7.31
C MET A 255 13.63 5.16 -6.81
N PRO A 256 13.49 4.81 -5.52
CA PRO A 256 13.80 3.46 -5.06
C PRO A 256 12.94 2.38 -5.71
N ILE A 257 11.67 2.69 -5.97
CA ILE A 257 10.73 1.77 -6.63
C ILE A 257 11.08 1.61 -8.11
N LEU A 258 11.39 2.72 -8.80
CA LEU A 258 11.85 2.67 -10.20
C LEU A 258 13.08 1.77 -10.31
N SER A 259 14.07 1.96 -9.46
CA SER A 259 15.29 1.13 -9.43
C SER A 259 15.00 -0.35 -9.18
N ALA A 260 14.06 -0.68 -8.27
CA ALA A 260 13.66 -2.07 -8.02
C ALA A 260 12.98 -2.69 -9.24
N ILE A 261 12.10 -1.95 -9.92
CA ILE A 261 11.44 -2.40 -11.15
C ILE A 261 12.47 -2.58 -12.27
N GLU A 262 13.35 -1.61 -12.51
CA GLU A 262 14.43 -1.71 -13.52
C GLU A 262 15.30 -2.94 -13.30
N CYS A 263 15.70 -3.19 -12.05
CA CYS A 263 16.48 -4.37 -11.69
C CYS A 263 15.73 -5.68 -12.04
N ALA A 264 14.44 -5.75 -11.74
CA ALA A 264 13.62 -6.91 -12.07
C ALA A 264 13.44 -7.09 -13.58
N LEU A 265 13.19 -6.00 -14.33
CA LEU A 265 13.07 -6.05 -15.79
C LEU A 265 14.36 -6.55 -16.44
N ASN A 266 15.51 -6.01 -16.02
CA ASN A 266 16.81 -6.38 -16.54
C ASN A 266 17.20 -7.83 -16.20
N ARG A 267 16.75 -8.34 -15.05
CA ARG A 267 16.97 -9.73 -14.64
C ARG A 267 16.09 -10.71 -15.43
N ASP A 268 14.78 -10.44 -15.56
CA ASP A 268 13.77 -11.42 -15.95
C ASP A 268 13.36 -11.33 -17.44
N LEU A 269 13.51 -10.16 -18.08
CA LEU A 269 13.11 -9.93 -19.48
C LEU A 269 14.25 -9.95 -20.48
N LEU A 270 15.47 -9.62 -20.05
CA LEU A 270 16.63 -9.65 -20.94
C LEU A 270 17.18 -11.08 -21.05
N LEU A 271 17.56 -11.46 -22.27
CA LEU A 271 18.33 -12.67 -22.51
C LEU A 271 19.77 -12.45 -22.02
N GLU A 272 20.48 -13.52 -21.64
CA GLU A 272 21.86 -13.45 -21.16
C GLU A 272 22.82 -12.75 -22.14
N LYS A 273 22.57 -12.86 -23.45
CA LYS A 273 23.34 -12.16 -24.49
C LYS A 273 23.07 -10.65 -24.51
N GLU A 274 21.83 -10.25 -24.19
CA GLU A 274 21.40 -8.84 -24.18
C GLU A 274 21.93 -8.10 -22.93
N LYS A 275 21.99 -8.77 -21.78
CA LYS A 275 22.45 -8.18 -20.49
C LYS A 275 23.83 -7.51 -20.55
N LYS A 276 24.65 -7.82 -21.55
CA LYS A 276 25.98 -7.23 -21.74
C LYS A 276 25.93 -5.81 -22.29
N SER A 277 24.88 -5.47 -23.02
CA SER A 277 24.83 -4.21 -23.80
C SER A 277 23.49 -3.49 -23.69
N PHE A 278 22.42 -4.16 -23.23
CA PHE A 278 21.09 -3.58 -23.17
C PHE A 278 20.60 -3.50 -21.72
N PHE A 279 19.80 -2.48 -21.43
CA PHE A 279 19.13 -2.32 -20.16
C PHE A 279 17.80 -1.58 -20.30
N PHE A 280 16.82 -1.97 -19.54
CA PHE A 280 15.57 -1.24 -19.35
C PHE A 280 15.78 -0.15 -18.30
N ALA A 281 15.26 1.03 -18.56
CA ALA A 281 15.18 2.11 -17.59
C ALA A 281 13.92 2.95 -17.80
N PHE A 282 13.50 3.62 -16.77
CA PHE A 282 12.44 4.61 -16.83
C PHE A 282 12.97 5.93 -17.43
N ASP A 283 12.18 6.57 -18.28
CA ASP A 283 12.51 7.91 -18.77
C ASP A 283 12.05 8.97 -17.78
N THR A 284 12.93 9.32 -16.87
CA THR A 284 12.64 10.26 -15.77
C THR A 284 12.86 11.73 -16.14
N LYS A 285 13.20 12.06 -17.41
CA LYS A 285 13.57 13.41 -17.82
C LYS A 285 12.53 14.48 -17.54
N GLU A 286 11.26 14.14 -17.67
CA GLU A 286 10.17 15.09 -17.45
C GLU A 286 9.84 15.28 -15.96
N ILE A 287 10.11 14.27 -15.14
CA ILE A 287 9.76 14.27 -13.70
C ILE A 287 10.87 14.93 -12.88
N THR A 288 12.11 14.81 -13.32
CA THR A 288 13.29 15.38 -12.63
C THR A 288 13.56 16.84 -13.01
N LYS A 289 12.94 17.36 -14.07
CA LYS A 289 12.94 18.80 -14.33
C LYS A 289 11.88 19.41 -13.39
N GLY A 290 12.35 19.85 -12.22
CA GLY A 290 11.56 20.80 -11.43
C GLY A 290 11.31 22.06 -12.25
N ASP A 291 10.10 22.60 -12.20
CA ASP A 291 9.75 23.89 -12.78
C ASP A 291 10.65 25.00 -12.26
#